data_f2ee1f86644687be5af0917cbb08fb96
#
_entry.id   f2ee1f86644687be5af0917cbb08fb96
#
_cell.length_a   1.000
_cell.length_b   1.000
_cell.length_c   1.000
_cell.angle_alpha   90.00
_cell.angle_beta   90.00
_cell.angle_gamma   90.00
#
_symmetry.space_group_name_H-M   'P 1'
#
loop_
_entity.id
_entity.type
_entity.pdbx_description
1 polymer ?
#
loop_
_entity_poly.entity_id
_entity_poly.type
_entity_poly.pdbx_seq_one_letter_code
_entity_poly.pdbx_strand_id
1 'polypeptide(L)'
;MAMVQTKRLAALLLALLLTLFLLPSALADSGVVSGTTVSGTVRVYLSSISSLTAVDVSIAGSYSVGGDTSRALSRGQNIRVSNSGGTLMMTANGQTQTMGSRFKLRRHQTSGENGVRIAQARYPASLYPGDIEFIAKGGNVQIVVHVYMEDYMLGVLPYEMDNSFPLEALKAQAVAARTYALKKMSVQAATYDVVDTTSDQVYNGTPSGNARCAQAVQETSGIVGTVSGEYMASYYTASNGGQTESVKNAWGSGSYSYLQVKDDPYDLRNGASIAKSVTFYRNGTTSVSALTELLRTEAAMLVGAGSVEIASINGVTLAEPKYGEPSRVYKKVLVNLT
;
A
#
# COMPACT_ATOMS: atom_id res chain seq x y z
N MET A 1 -47.60 51.30 -5.05
CA MET A 1 -47.64 49.80 -5.18
C MET A 1 -46.25 49.22 -5.57
N ALA A 2 -45.44 49.84 -6.41
CA ALA A 2 -44.10 49.37 -6.81
C ALA A 2 -43.07 49.28 -5.67
N MET A 3 -43.12 50.23 -4.69
CA MET A 3 -42.12 50.31 -3.59
C MET A 3 -42.29 49.23 -2.52
N VAL A 4 -43.47 48.62 -2.40
CA VAL A 4 -43.75 47.51 -1.51
C VAL A 4 -43.31 46.17 -2.09
N GLN A 5 -43.35 46.01 -3.42
CA GLN A 5 -42.89 44.81 -4.14
C GLN A 5 -41.36 44.69 -4.11
N THR A 6 -40.62 45.83 -4.28
CA THR A 6 -39.15 45.81 -4.24
C THR A 6 -38.63 45.46 -2.83
N LYS A 7 -39.27 45.90 -1.77
CA LYS A 7 -38.88 45.52 -0.39
C LYS A 7 -39.17 44.04 -0.08
N ARG A 8 -40.23 43.46 -0.65
CA ARG A 8 -40.52 42.03 -0.50
C ARG A 8 -39.56 41.15 -1.31
N LEU A 9 -39.16 41.60 -2.50
CA LEU A 9 -38.14 40.89 -3.28
C LEU A 9 -36.75 40.94 -2.63
N ALA A 10 -36.36 42.10 -2.07
CA ALA A 10 -35.10 42.23 -1.34
C ALA A 10 -35.08 41.40 -0.04
N ALA A 11 -36.21 41.32 0.69
CA ALA A 11 -36.35 40.48 1.86
C ALA A 11 -36.29 38.96 1.54
N LEU A 12 -36.89 38.55 0.41
CA LEU A 12 -36.84 37.17 -0.06
C LEU A 12 -35.43 36.77 -0.53
N LEU A 13 -34.70 37.66 -1.23
CA LEU A 13 -33.32 37.45 -1.64
C LEU A 13 -32.36 37.40 -0.43
N LEU A 14 -32.60 38.25 0.60
CA LEU A 14 -31.82 38.21 1.83
C LEU A 14 -32.12 36.97 2.65
N ALA A 15 -33.35 36.50 2.71
CA ALA A 15 -33.73 35.24 3.37
C ALA A 15 -33.14 34.01 2.61
N LEU A 16 -33.11 34.03 1.27
CA LEU A 16 -32.51 32.99 0.44
C LEU A 16 -30.98 32.97 0.62
N LEU A 17 -30.33 34.13 0.71
CA LEU A 17 -28.89 34.25 1.03
C LEU A 17 -28.59 33.78 2.46
N LEU A 18 -29.41 34.12 3.45
CA LEU A 18 -29.24 33.60 4.82
C LEU A 18 -29.49 32.10 4.94
N THR A 19 -30.43 31.52 4.18
CA THR A 19 -30.65 30.08 4.16
C THR A 19 -29.55 29.34 3.44
N LEU A 20 -28.86 29.95 2.48
CA LEU A 20 -27.65 29.36 1.87
C LEU A 20 -26.46 29.34 2.82
N PHE A 21 -26.41 30.28 3.80
CA PHE A 21 -25.37 30.28 4.86
C PHE A 21 -25.75 29.44 6.08
N LEU A 22 -27.01 28.98 6.18
CA LEU A 22 -27.52 28.12 7.25
C LEU A 22 -27.75 26.67 6.83
N LEU A 23 -27.28 26.28 5.63
CA LEU A 23 -27.10 24.86 5.36
C LEU A 23 -26.02 24.39 6.35
N PRO A 24 -26.37 23.50 7.28
CA PRO A 24 -25.33 22.93 8.13
C PRO A 24 -24.31 22.31 7.20
N SER A 25 -23.05 22.66 7.37
CA SER A 25 -21.90 21.99 6.78
C SER A 25 -21.82 20.57 7.36
N ALA A 26 -22.90 19.79 7.18
CA ALA A 26 -22.98 18.38 7.52
C ALA A 26 -22.19 17.48 6.54
N LEU A 27 -21.31 18.12 5.71
CA LEU A 27 -20.34 17.43 4.87
C LEU A 27 -18.90 17.67 5.35
N ALA A 28 -18.69 18.20 6.53
CA ALA A 28 -17.35 18.61 7.00
C ALA A 28 -16.66 17.56 7.87
N ASP A 29 -17.05 16.31 7.85
CA ASP A 29 -16.26 15.24 8.49
C ASP A 29 -15.99 14.07 7.53
N SER A 30 -15.65 14.40 6.29
CA SER A 30 -15.21 13.37 5.32
C SER A 30 -13.80 12.86 5.60
N GLY A 31 -13.05 13.47 6.50
CA GLY A 31 -11.65 13.10 6.80
C GLY A 31 -10.69 13.28 5.63
N VAL A 32 -11.16 13.84 4.51
CA VAL A 32 -10.34 14.05 3.30
C VAL A 32 -10.06 15.53 3.13
N VAL A 33 -8.79 15.93 3.18
CA VAL A 33 -8.35 17.30 2.93
C VAL A 33 -7.74 17.39 1.53
N SER A 34 -8.37 18.17 0.66
CA SER A 34 -7.86 18.50 -0.68
C SER A 34 -6.87 19.66 -0.60
N GLY A 35 -5.78 19.58 -1.36
CA GLY A 35 -4.87 20.72 -1.57
C GLY A 35 -3.76 20.91 -0.55
N THR A 36 -3.53 19.93 0.34
CA THR A 36 -2.30 19.92 1.13
C THR A 36 -1.13 19.61 0.19
N THR A 37 -0.26 20.58 -0.07
CA THR A 37 0.97 20.32 -0.81
C THR A 37 1.83 19.37 0.02
N VAL A 38 1.88 18.11 -0.37
CA VAL A 38 2.77 17.13 0.24
C VAL A 38 4.18 17.43 -0.25
N SER A 39 4.89 18.27 0.49
CA SER A 39 6.30 18.55 0.27
C SER A 39 7.13 17.56 1.10
N GLY A 40 8.07 16.89 0.45
CA GLY A 40 8.99 16.01 1.12
C GLY A 40 9.27 14.74 0.33
N THR A 41 10.37 14.09 0.69
CA THR A 41 10.76 12.80 0.13
C THR A 41 10.43 11.69 1.11
N VAL A 42 9.82 10.62 0.60
CA VAL A 42 9.69 9.34 1.31
C VAL A 42 11.04 8.64 1.24
N ARG A 43 11.54 8.15 2.37
CA ARG A 43 12.76 7.35 2.44
C ARG A 43 12.38 5.88 2.44
N VAL A 44 12.58 5.21 1.31
CA VAL A 44 12.19 3.80 1.10
C VAL A 44 13.42 2.91 1.24
N TYR A 45 13.45 2.07 2.24
CA TYR A 45 14.48 1.06 2.40
C TYR A 45 14.14 -0.17 1.53
N LEU A 46 15.04 -0.50 0.59
CA LEU A 46 14.90 -1.69 -0.25
C LEU A 46 15.30 -2.94 0.55
N SER A 47 14.45 -3.34 1.48
CA SER A 47 14.67 -4.48 2.37
C SER A 47 14.64 -5.83 1.63
N SER A 48 13.94 -5.88 0.50
CA SER A 48 13.84 -7.07 -0.38
C SER A 48 15.19 -7.51 -0.95
N ILE A 49 16.17 -6.59 -1.01
CA ILE A 49 17.53 -6.85 -1.51
C ILE A 49 18.61 -6.53 -0.48
N SER A 50 18.28 -6.57 0.80
CA SER A 50 19.13 -6.13 1.90
C SER A 50 20.31 -7.05 2.26
N SER A 51 20.32 -8.29 1.75
CA SER A 51 21.37 -9.29 2.04
C SER A 51 22.56 -9.26 1.06
N LEU A 52 22.59 -8.30 0.15
CA LEU A 52 23.59 -8.22 -0.91
C LEU A 52 24.87 -7.51 -0.41
N THR A 53 26.02 -8.12 -0.66
CA THR A 53 27.34 -7.49 -0.41
C THR A 53 27.75 -6.53 -1.53
N ALA A 54 27.10 -6.62 -2.69
CA ALA A 54 27.30 -5.72 -3.82
C ALA A 54 26.02 -5.59 -4.67
N VAL A 55 25.85 -4.43 -5.29
CA VAL A 55 24.73 -4.11 -6.18
C VAL A 55 25.22 -3.43 -7.45
N ASP A 56 24.58 -3.73 -8.57
CA ASP A 56 24.84 -3.12 -9.88
C ASP A 56 23.71 -2.16 -10.23
N VAL A 57 24.07 -0.93 -10.56
CA VAL A 57 23.13 0.17 -10.79
C VAL A 57 23.41 0.79 -12.15
N SER A 58 22.38 0.93 -12.97
CA SER A 58 22.43 1.65 -14.24
C SER A 58 21.77 3.02 -14.12
N ILE A 59 22.47 4.05 -14.54
CA ILE A 59 22.00 5.45 -14.49
C ILE A 59 21.07 5.69 -15.68
N ALA A 60 19.81 6.02 -15.40
CA ALA A 60 18.82 6.33 -16.44
C ALA A 60 18.47 7.83 -16.49
N GLY A 61 19.31 8.67 -15.93
CA GLY A 61 19.06 10.11 -15.85
C GLY A 61 20.31 10.94 -15.63
N SER A 62 20.14 12.09 -14.99
CA SER A 62 21.22 13.00 -14.61
C SER A 62 21.49 12.90 -13.11
N TYR A 63 22.65 12.39 -12.75
CA TYR A 63 23.05 12.16 -11.38
C TYR A 63 24.47 12.66 -11.10
N SER A 64 24.80 12.83 -9.83
CA SER A 64 26.17 13.02 -9.38
C SER A 64 26.39 12.36 -8.00
N VAL A 65 27.64 12.10 -7.67
CA VAL A 65 28.02 11.55 -6.36
C VAL A 65 28.02 12.67 -5.32
N GLY A 66 27.17 12.55 -4.31
CA GLY A 66 27.08 13.53 -3.21
C GLY A 66 26.50 14.90 -3.60
N GLY A 67 26.07 15.09 -4.84
CA GLY A 67 25.66 16.40 -5.37
C GLY A 67 26.78 17.20 -6.01
N ASP A 68 28.01 16.69 -6.00
CA ASP A 68 29.17 17.29 -6.65
C ASP A 68 29.09 17.06 -8.17
N THR A 69 28.85 18.12 -8.93
CA THR A 69 28.71 18.07 -10.40
C THR A 69 30.00 17.72 -11.11
N SER A 70 31.18 17.88 -10.49
CA SER A 70 32.46 17.38 -11.02
C SER A 70 32.53 15.84 -11.02
N ARG A 71 31.66 15.20 -10.23
CA ARG A 71 31.48 13.75 -10.14
C ARG A 71 30.16 13.30 -10.77
N ALA A 72 29.82 13.90 -11.92
CA ALA A 72 28.62 13.58 -12.66
C ALA A 72 28.62 12.13 -13.18
N LEU A 73 27.46 11.51 -13.19
CA LEU A 73 27.20 10.20 -13.75
C LEU A 73 26.27 10.35 -14.97
N SER A 74 26.73 9.86 -16.10
CA SER A 74 26.01 9.99 -17.37
C SER A 74 24.92 8.94 -17.53
N ARG A 75 23.85 9.26 -18.25
CA ARG A 75 22.83 8.30 -18.68
C ARG A 75 23.49 7.10 -19.39
N GLY A 76 23.06 5.89 -19.02
CA GLY A 76 23.60 4.63 -19.55
C GLY A 76 24.85 4.14 -18.80
N GLN A 77 25.45 4.94 -17.94
CA GLN A 77 26.60 4.52 -17.14
C GLN A 77 26.16 3.46 -16.13
N ASN A 78 26.98 2.40 -16.03
CA ASN A 78 26.82 1.37 -15.02
C ASN A 78 27.82 1.59 -13.88
N ILE A 79 27.37 1.44 -12.68
CA ILE A 79 28.20 1.47 -11.46
C ILE A 79 27.94 0.21 -10.65
N ARG A 80 28.99 -0.26 -9.98
CA ARG A 80 28.91 -1.31 -8.98
C ARG A 80 29.23 -0.72 -7.60
N VAL A 81 28.34 -0.94 -6.64
CA VAL A 81 28.57 -0.57 -5.25
C VAL A 81 28.74 -1.84 -4.44
N SER A 82 29.83 -1.98 -3.71
CA SER A 82 30.13 -3.13 -2.86
C SER A 82 30.52 -2.69 -1.45
N ASN A 83 30.29 -3.57 -0.48
CA ASN A 83 30.74 -3.37 0.91
C ASN A 83 31.97 -4.25 1.18
N SER A 84 33.07 -3.63 1.55
CA SER A 84 34.30 -4.29 1.96
C SER A 84 34.65 -3.89 3.38
N GLY A 85 34.42 -4.79 4.34
CA GLY A 85 34.76 -4.55 5.75
C GLY A 85 34.08 -3.33 6.39
N GLY A 86 32.84 -2.99 6.00
CA GLY A 86 32.12 -1.82 6.50
C GLY A 86 32.38 -0.53 5.71
N THR A 87 33.17 -0.61 4.64
CA THR A 87 33.47 0.52 3.74
C THR A 87 32.86 0.24 2.37
N LEU A 88 32.08 1.20 1.86
CA LEU A 88 31.53 1.12 0.51
C LEU A 88 32.59 1.47 -0.52
N MET A 89 32.63 0.67 -1.57
CA MET A 89 33.44 0.87 -2.75
C MET A 89 32.52 1.10 -3.94
N MET A 90 32.76 2.12 -4.74
CA MET A 90 32.04 2.37 -5.99
C MET A 90 32.97 2.17 -7.18
N THR A 91 32.62 1.25 -8.07
CA THR A 91 33.33 1.03 -9.31
C THR A 91 32.53 1.59 -10.48
N ALA A 92 33.14 2.46 -11.28
CA ALA A 92 32.57 3.05 -12.48
C ALA A 92 33.67 3.16 -13.54
N ASN A 93 33.36 2.81 -14.80
CA ASN A 93 34.34 2.86 -15.92
C ASN A 93 35.67 2.15 -15.58
N GLY A 94 35.62 1.01 -14.88
CA GLY A 94 36.79 0.24 -14.47
C GLY A 94 37.61 0.83 -13.32
N GLN A 95 37.25 1.99 -12.80
CA GLN A 95 37.93 2.62 -11.65
C GLN A 95 37.10 2.42 -10.39
N THR A 96 37.77 2.03 -9.31
CA THR A 96 37.15 1.83 -7.99
C THR A 96 37.59 2.96 -7.05
N GLN A 97 36.60 3.54 -6.37
CA GLN A 97 36.79 4.61 -5.39
C GLN A 97 36.22 4.18 -4.04
N THR A 98 36.88 4.57 -2.96
CA THR A 98 36.42 4.40 -1.58
C THR A 98 35.37 5.48 -1.26
N MET A 99 34.21 5.09 -0.77
CA MET A 99 33.08 5.96 -0.52
C MET A 99 32.77 6.16 0.98
N GLY A 100 33.52 5.52 1.88
CA GLY A 100 33.23 5.51 3.32
C GLY A 100 32.05 4.59 3.68
N SER A 101 31.45 4.80 4.85
CA SER A 101 30.34 3.96 5.32
C SER A 101 28.98 4.32 4.73
N ARG A 102 28.88 5.47 4.05
CA ARG A 102 27.64 6.01 3.46
C ARG A 102 27.95 7.00 2.35
N PHE A 103 27.21 6.94 1.27
CA PHE A 103 27.18 7.98 0.25
C PHE A 103 25.86 8.00 -0.49
N LYS A 104 25.60 9.06 -1.27
CA LYS A 104 24.34 9.27 -1.97
C LYS A 104 24.62 9.66 -3.43
N LEU A 105 23.84 9.09 -4.33
CA LEU A 105 23.67 9.59 -5.70
C LEU A 105 22.54 10.63 -5.68
N ARG A 106 22.84 11.85 -6.09
CA ARG A 106 21.87 12.95 -6.17
C ARG A 106 21.29 13.05 -7.55
N ARG A 107 19.94 13.06 -7.65
CA ARG A 107 19.20 13.29 -8.88
C ARG A 107 19.12 14.77 -9.20
N HIS A 108 19.46 15.17 -10.43
CA HIS A 108 19.45 16.58 -10.84
C HIS A 108 18.21 17.01 -11.63
N GLN A 109 17.38 16.06 -12.08
CA GLN A 109 16.15 16.33 -12.83
C GLN A 109 15.02 15.48 -12.29
N THR A 110 13.81 16.02 -12.30
CA THR A 110 12.59 15.32 -11.84
C THR A 110 11.66 14.94 -12.99
N SER A 111 11.89 15.47 -14.20
CA SER A 111 11.07 15.20 -15.38
C SER A 111 11.67 14.13 -16.29
N GLY A 112 10.82 13.49 -17.06
CA GLY A 112 11.18 12.45 -18.01
C GLY A 112 11.69 11.17 -17.36
N GLU A 113 12.37 10.35 -18.14
CA GLU A 113 13.01 9.13 -17.63
C GLU A 113 14.28 9.50 -16.85
N ASN A 114 14.15 9.68 -15.54
CA ASN A 114 15.22 10.16 -14.68
C ASN A 114 15.20 9.42 -13.33
N GLY A 115 16.01 8.39 -13.22
CA GLY A 115 16.13 7.49 -12.08
C GLY A 115 17.32 6.57 -12.25
N VAL A 116 17.34 5.50 -11.47
CA VAL A 116 18.29 4.40 -11.63
C VAL A 116 17.55 3.08 -11.84
N ARG A 117 18.22 2.11 -12.44
CA ARG A 117 17.79 0.71 -12.46
C ARG A 117 18.74 -0.12 -11.65
N ILE A 118 18.21 -1.06 -10.87
CA ILE A 118 18.97 -1.91 -9.97
C ILE A 118 18.88 -3.34 -10.49
N ALA A 119 20.01 -3.92 -10.90
CA ALA A 119 20.04 -5.23 -11.57
C ALA A 119 19.51 -6.36 -10.66
N GLN A 120 19.72 -6.28 -9.34
CA GLN A 120 19.30 -7.28 -8.37
C GLN A 120 17.87 -7.07 -7.86
N ALA A 121 17.17 -6.00 -8.26
CA ALA A 121 15.79 -5.78 -7.89
C ALA A 121 14.86 -6.83 -8.54
N ARG A 122 13.71 -7.07 -7.93
CA ARG A 122 12.69 -8.02 -8.44
C ARG A 122 12.29 -7.73 -9.89
N TYR A 123 12.25 -6.46 -10.29
CA TYR A 123 11.98 -6.00 -11.63
C TYR A 123 13.12 -5.09 -12.10
N PRO A 124 14.20 -5.64 -12.69
CA PRO A 124 15.40 -4.87 -13.06
C PRO A 124 15.16 -3.75 -14.07
N ALA A 125 14.07 -3.84 -14.85
CA ALA A 125 13.68 -2.81 -15.81
C ALA A 125 12.97 -1.61 -15.17
N SER A 126 12.45 -1.75 -13.94
CA SER A 126 11.77 -0.67 -13.23
C SER A 126 12.72 0.47 -12.92
N LEU A 127 12.19 1.68 -12.99
CA LEU A 127 12.93 2.90 -12.70
C LEU A 127 12.73 3.29 -11.22
N TYR A 128 13.82 3.47 -10.49
CA TYR A 128 13.83 4.02 -9.14
C TYR A 128 14.13 5.52 -9.22
N PRO A 129 13.12 6.40 -9.21
CA PRO A 129 13.33 7.84 -9.23
C PRO A 129 13.74 8.34 -7.83
N GLY A 130 14.50 9.41 -7.77
CA GLY A 130 14.93 10.03 -6.51
C GLY A 130 16.43 9.94 -6.26
N ASP A 131 16.86 10.40 -5.10
CA ASP A 131 18.24 10.22 -4.65
C ASP A 131 18.42 8.78 -4.13
N ILE A 132 19.54 8.19 -4.42
CA ILE A 132 19.84 6.81 -3.99
C ILE A 132 20.95 6.84 -2.95
N GLU A 133 20.64 6.43 -1.74
CA GLU A 133 21.61 6.37 -0.63
C GLU A 133 22.06 4.93 -0.41
N PHE A 134 23.37 4.74 -0.34
CA PHE A 134 24.01 3.48 0.00
C PHE A 134 24.62 3.56 1.38
N ILE A 135 24.41 2.53 2.19
CA ILE A 135 24.87 2.45 3.57
C ILE A 135 25.52 1.08 3.79
N ALA A 136 26.74 1.08 4.32
CA ALA A 136 27.39 -0.14 4.76
C ALA A 136 26.77 -0.61 6.09
N LYS A 137 26.20 -1.80 6.13
CA LYS A 137 25.59 -2.34 7.34
C LYS A 137 25.73 -3.86 7.40
N GLY A 138 26.37 -4.37 8.44
CA GLY A 138 26.51 -5.82 8.67
C GLY A 138 27.16 -6.59 7.51
N GLY A 139 28.13 -5.98 6.82
CA GLY A 139 28.77 -6.58 5.63
C GLY A 139 28.01 -6.38 4.33
N ASN A 140 26.75 -5.94 4.36
CA ASN A 140 25.88 -5.76 3.20
C ASN A 140 25.83 -4.29 2.75
N VAL A 141 25.27 -4.07 1.56
CA VAL A 141 24.92 -2.76 1.00
C VAL A 141 23.42 -2.54 1.24
N GLN A 142 23.09 -1.68 2.17
CA GLN A 142 21.73 -1.20 2.38
C GLN A 142 21.45 -0.05 1.40
N ILE A 143 20.29 -0.07 0.75
CA ILE A 143 19.84 0.97 -0.20
C ILE A 143 18.60 1.67 0.36
N VAL A 144 18.64 3.01 0.39
CA VAL A 144 17.49 3.86 0.72
C VAL A 144 17.23 4.80 -0.44
N VAL A 145 16.04 4.72 -1.03
CA VAL A 145 15.59 5.61 -2.09
C VAL A 145 14.88 6.80 -1.46
N HIS A 146 15.36 8.02 -1.73
CA HIS A 146 14.72 9.26 -1.30
C HIS A 146 13.88 9.81 -2.46
N VAL A 147 12.61 9.49 -2.49
CA VAL A 147 11.73 9.73 -3.63
C VAL A 147 10.62 10.72 -3.27
N TYR A 148 10.26 11.62 -4.19
CA TYR A 148 9.09 12.50 -4.00
C TYR A 148 7.81 11.67 -3.86
N MET A 149 6.87 12.15 -3.04
CA MET A 149 5.65 11.40 -2.71
C MET A 149 4.89 10.93 -3.96
N GLU A 150 4.70 11.77 -4.95
CA GLU A 150 3.94 11.36 -6.14
C GLU A 150 4.73 10.39 -7.03
N ASP A 151 6.05 10.53 -7.14
CA ASP A 151 6.93 9.53 -7.78
C ASP A 151 6.88 8.18 -7.03
N TYR A 152 6.84 8.22 -5.68
CA TYR A 152 6.68 7.03 -4.84
C TYR A 152 5.34 6.33 -5.12
N MET A 153 4.26 7.11 -5.22
CA MET A 153 2.92 6.58 -5.54
C MET A 153 2.85 5.89 -6.90
N LEU A 154 3.61 6.37 -7.90
CA LEU A 154 3.75 5.71 -9.21
C LEU A 154 4.45 4.34 -9.11
N GLY A 155 5.23 4.12 -8.06
CA GLY A 155 5.92 2.86 -7.77
C GLY A 155 5.22 1.97 -6.75
N VAL A 156 4.13 2.43 -6.12
CA VAL A 156 3.31 1.66 -5.15
C VAL A 156 1.99 1.21 -5.79
N LEU A 157 1.21 2.16 -6.32
CA LEU A 157 -0.15 1.87 -6.77
C LEU A 157 -0.25 0.71 -7.79
N PRO A 158 0.64 0.57 -8.80
CA PRO A 158 0.56 -0.53 -9.75
C PRO A 158 0.87 -1.91 -9.17
N TYR A 159 1.49 -1.99 -7.99
CA TYR A 159 1.77 -3.24 -7.30
C TYR A 159 0.73 -3.60 -6.25
N GLU A 160 -0.04 -2.61 -5.78
CA GLU A 160 -1.15 -2.82 -4.86
C GLU A 160 -2.47 -3.11 -5.59
N MET A 161 -2.68 -2.49 -6.77
CA MET A 161 -3.88 -2.69 -7.59
C MET A 161 -3.52 -2.77 -9.08
N ASP A 162 -4.12 -3.72 -9.79
CA ASP A 162 -3.94 -3.87 -11.23
C ASP A 162 -4.47 -2.64 -11.99
N ASN A 163 -3.76 -2.26 -13.06
CA ASN A 163 -4.10 -1.10 -13.90
C ASN A 163 -5.48 -1.22 -14.60
N SER A 164 -6.09 -2.40 -14.64
CA SER A 164 -7.43 -2.64 -15.20
C SER A 164 -8.58 -2.25 -14.27
N PHE A 165 -8.31 -2.00 -12.99
CA PHE A 165 -9.35 -1.60 -12.04
C PHE A 165 -10.04 -0.28 -12.44
N PRO A 166 -11.29 -0.05 -12.02
CA PRO A 166 -11.98 1.22 -12.22
C PRO A 166 -11.15 2.40 -11.69
N LEU A 167 -11.15 3.51 -12.43
CA LEU A 167 -10.32 4.68 -12.09
C LEU A 167 -10.59 5.20 -10.68
N GLU A 168 -11.86 5.25 -10.25
CA GLU A 168 -12.24 5.71 -8.91
C GLU A 168 -11.73 4.78 -7.80
N ALA A 169 -11.65 3.47 -8.05
CA ALA A 169 -11.04 2.54 -7.12
C ALA A 169 -9.52 2.77 -7.01
N LEU A 170 -8.83 3.00 -8.12
CA LEU A 170 -7.42 3.36 -8.14
C LEU A 170 -7.17 4.70 -7.43
N LYS A 171 -8.05 5.70 -7.60
CA LYS A 171 -7.97 6.98 -6.89
C LYS A 171 -8.13 6.78 -5.37
N ALA A 172 -9.11 6.00 -4.93
CA ALA A 172 -9.30 5.70 -3.51
C ALA A 172 -8.06 5.03 -2.91
N GLN A 173 -7.49 4.05 -3.61
CA GLN A 173 -6.25 3.38 -3.19
C GLN A 173 -5.06 4.35 -3.16
N ALA A 174 -4.93 5.26 -4.15
CA ALA A 174 -3.87 6.26 -4.17
C ALA A 174 -3.95 7.18 -2.94
N VAL A 175 -5.15 7.65 -2.58
CA VAL A 175 -5.36 8.46 -1.37
C VAL A 175 -5.02 7.67 -0.11
N ALA A 176 -5.45 6.42 0.01
CA ALA A 176 -5.17 5.58 1.16
C ALA A 176 -3.66 5.31 1.30
N ALA A 177 -2.99 4.92 0.21
CA ALA A 177 -1.56 4.60 0.21
C ALA A 177 -0.69 5.84 0.50
N ARG A 178 -1.03 7.00 -0.07
CA ARG A 178 -0.34 8.28 0.21
C ARG A 178 -0.47 8.65 1.68
N THR A 179 -1.68 8.52 2.24
CA THR A 179 -1.95 8.81 3.65
C THR A 179 -1.16 7.89 4.58
N TYR A 180 -1.09 6.59 4.27
CA TYR A 180 -0.28 5.63 5.00
C TYR A 180 1.19 6.03 5.03
N ALA A 181 1.79 6.36 3.88
CA ALA A 181 3.18 6.78 3.80
C ALA A 181 3.46 8.05 4.64
N LEU A 182 2.58 9.05 4.55
CA LEU A 182 2.70 10.27 5.36
C LEU A 182 2.58 10.00 6.86
N LYS A 183 1.69 9.10 7.27
CA LYS A 183 1.59 8.68 8.68
C LYS A 183 2.89 8.03 9.15
N LYS A 184 3.52 7.21 8.32
CA LYS A 184 4.83 6.61 8.61
C LYS A 184 5.94 7.67 8.70
N MET A 185 5.99 8.62 7.78
CA MET A 185 6.96 9.72 7.79
C MET A 185 6.85 10.58 9.04
N SER A 186 5.66 10.76 9.60
CA SER A 186 5.43 11.58 10.80
C SER A 186 6.08 11.00 12.07
N VAL A 187 6.47 9.71 12.06
CA VAL A 187 7.13 9.05 13.20
C VAL A 187 8.63 9.36 13.29
N GLN A 188 9.22 10.01 12.29
CA GLN A 188 10.63 10.43 12.24
C GLN A 188 11.64 9.30 12.53
N ALA A 189 11.54 8.18 11.82
CA ALA A 189 12.52 7.11 11.90
C ALA A 189 13.93 7.58 11.50
N ALA A 190 14.98 7.04 12.13
CA ALA A 190 16.34 7.54 11.97
C ALA A 190 16.91 7.39 10.55
N THR A 191 16.57 6.31 9.82
CA THR A 191 17.20 5.98 8.53
C THR A 191 16.23 5.97 7.36
N TYR A 192 15.04 5.42 7.53
CA TYR A 192 14.00 5.30 6.49
C TYR A 192 12.61 5.42 7.10
N ASP A 193 11.62 5.68 6.27
CA ASP A 193 10.23 5.85 6.69
C ASP A 193 9.41 4.56 6.47
N VAL A 194 9.67 3.87 5.36
CA VAL A 194 8.97 2.65 4.97
C VAL A 194 9.93 1.62 4.37
N VAL A 195 9.53 0.35 4.38
CA VAL A 195 10.20 -0.71 3.63
C VAL A 195 9.40 -1.04 2.36
N ASP A 196 10.09 -1.62 1.37
CA ASP A 196 9.58 -1.94 0.03
C ASP A 196 8.78 -3.25 -0.07
N THR A 197 8.34 -3.80 1.06
CA THR A 197 7.64 -5.10 1.15
C THR A 197 6.26 -4.94 1.78
N THR A 198 5.50 -6.04 1.85
CA THR A 198 4.19 -6.10 2.51
C THR A 198 4.20 -5.76 4.00
N SER A 199 5.38 -5.57 4.61
CA SER A 199 5.49 -5.04 5.98
C SER A 199 5.09 -3.56 6.06
N ASP A 200 5.22 -2.82 4.96
CA ASP A 200 4.67 -1.48 4.77
C ASP A 200 3.90 -1.41 3.45
N GLN A 201 4.54 -1.06 2.34
CA GLN A 201 3.92 -0.97 1.01
C GLN A 201 4.86 -1.56 -0.04
N VAL A 202 4.35 -2.40 -0.92
CA VAL A 202 5.16 -2.97 -1.99
C VAL A 202 5.63 -1.86 -2.93
N TYR A 203 6.95 -1.67 -3.02
CA TYR A 203 7.58 -0.67 -3.88
C TYR A 203 8.71 -1.32 -4.69
N ASN A 204 8.52 -1.44 -5.99
CA ASN A 204 9.51 -2.05 -6.88
C ASN A 204 9.98 -1.08 -7.98
N GLY A 205 10.06 0.22 -7.65
CA GLY A 205 10.30 1.28 -8.62
C GLY A 205 9.07 1.52 -9.52
N THR A 206 9.16 2.49 -10.42
CA THR A 206 8.08 2.85 -11.34
C THR A 206 8.09 1.92 -12.56
N PRO A 207 7.08 1.06 -12.76
CA PRO A 207 6.95 0.22 -13.94
C PRO A 207 6.42 1.03 -15.13
N SER A 208 6.69 0.58 -16.35
CA SER A 208 6.07 1.12 -17.56
C SER A 208 4.65 0.57 -17.78
N GLY A 209 3.83 1.25 -18.56
CA GLY A 209 2.55 0.72 -19.07
C GLY A 209 1.35 0.86 -18.13
N ASN A 210 1.47 1.55 -16.98
CA ASN A 210 0.41 1.70 -15.97
C ASN A 210 -0.28 3.08 -16.05
N ALA A 211 -0.77 3.45 -17.25
CA ALA A 211 -1.31 4.78 -17.50
C ALA A 211 -2.51 5.15 -16.61
N ARG A 212 -3.40 4.19 -16.31
CA ARG A 212 -4.57 4.46 -15.45
C ARG A 212 -4.17 4.64 -13.99
N CYS A 213 -3.20 3.87 -13.48
CA CYS A 213 -2.63 4.10 -12.17
C CYS A 213 -1.95 5.48 -12.11
N ALA A 214 -1.19 5.87 -13.13
CA ALA A 214 -0.57 7.18 -13.20
C ALA A 214 -1.62 8.30 -13.22
N GLN A 215 -2.71 8.16 -13.98
CA GLN A 215 -3.83 9.08 -13.98
C GLN A 215 -4.46 9.21 -12.58
N ALA A 216 -4.70 8.10 -11.90
CA ALA A 216 -5.26 8.10 -10.54
C ALA A 216 -4.38 8.85 -9.55
N VAL A 217 -3.05 8.63 -9.59
CA VAL A 217 -2.08 9.36 -8.77
C VAL A 217 -2.12 10.84 -9.07
N GLN A 218 -2.11 11.23 -10.36
CA GLN A 218 -2.14 12.62 -10.78
C GLN A 218 -3.42 13.33 -10.36
N GLU A 219 -4.59 12.73 -10.59
CA GLU A 219 -5.89 13.33 -10.27
C GLU A 219 -6.17 13.41 -8.76
N THR A 220 -5.43 12.66 -7.95
CA THR A 220 -5.51 12.71 -6.48
C THR A 220 -4.25 13.29 -5.83
N SER A 221 -3.39 13.96 -6.62
CA SER A 221 -2.14 14.53 -6.08
C SER A 221 -2.42 15.46 -4.90
N GLY A 222 -1.70 15.23 -3.79
CA GLY A 222 -1.84 15.99 -2.54
C GLY A 222 -3.10 15.68 -1.74
N ILE A 223 -4.02 14.82 -2.20
CA ILE A 223 -5.22 14.44 -1.43
C ILE A 223 -4.85 13.35 -0.42
N VAL A 224 -5.22 13.56 0.83
CA VAL A 224 -4.90 12.69 1.97
C VAL A 224 -6.07 12.58 2.94
N GLY A 225 -6.11 11.49 3.70
CA GLY A 225 -7.08 11.30 4.77
C GLY A 225 -6.56 11.83 6.11
N THR A 226 -7.38 12.61 6.80
CA THR A 226 -7.06 13.10 8.14
C THR A 226 -8.21 12.87 9.11
N VAL A 227 -7.88 12.74 10.39
CA VAL A 227 -8.83 12.72 11.51
C VAL A 227 -8.30 13.67 12.57
N SER A 228 -9.12 14.66 12.98
CA SER A 228 -8.75 15.68 13.94
C SER A 228 -7.43 16.41 13.60
N GLY A 229 -7.17 16.64 12.30
CA GLY A 229 -5.97 17.30 11.80
C GLY A 229 -4.73 16.43 11.66
N GLU A 230 -4.77 15.18 12.10
CA GLU A 230 -3.69 14.21 12.00
C GLU A 230 -3.89 13.24 10.82
N TYR A 231 -2.80 12.78 10.18
CA TYR A 231 -2.90 11.74 9.16
C TYR A 231 -3.49 10.47 9.75
N MET A 232 -4.53 9.94 9.10
CA MET A 232 -5.15 8.69 9.55
C MET A 232 -4.26 7.48 9.26
N ALA A 233 -4.39 6.44 10.07
CA ALA A 233 -3.82 5.13 9.80
C ALA A 233 -4.69 4.44 8.75
N SER A 234 -4.39 4.66 7.48
CA SER A 234 -5.17 4.17 6.34
C SER A 234 -4.71 2.79 5.90
N TYR A 235 -4.92 1.79 6.74
CA TYR A 235 -4.64 0.40 6.40
C TYR A 235 -5.59 -0.09 5.32
N TYR A 236 -5.09 -0.96 4.45
CA TYR A 236 -5.86 -1.58 3.37
C TYR A 236 -5.49 -3.05 3.20
N THR A 237 -6.36 -3.81 2.56
CA THR A 237 -6.20 -5.24 2.31
C THR A 237 -6.86 -5.61 0.98
N ALA A 238 -6.38 -6.67 0.35
CA ALA A 238 -6.94 -7.19 -0.89
C ALA A 238 -8.38 -7.73 -0.72
N SER A 239 -8.71 -8.22 0.48
CA SER A 239 -10.03 -8.74 0.84
C SER A 239 -10.19 -8.74 2.35
N ASN A 240 -11.39 -8.44 2.83
CA ASN A 240 -11.76 -8.50 4.24
C ASN A 240 -12.73 -9.65 4.57
N GLY A 241 -13.10 -10.46 3.57
CA GLY A 241 -14.02 -11.59 3.75
C GLY A 241 -15.47 -11.17 3.95
N GLY A 242 -15.84 -9.94 3.60
CA GLY A 242 -17.21 -9.39 3.72
C GLY A 242 -17.47 -8.63 5.02
N GLN A 243 -16.45 -8.46 5.87
CA GLN A 243 -16.52 -7.63 7.06
C GLN A 243 -15.12 -7.09 7.40
N THR A 244 -14.99 -5.78 7.62
CA THR A 244 -13.74 -5.21 8.13
C THR A 244 -13.48 -5.65 9.56
N GLU A 245 -12.23 -5.51 10.04
CA GLU A 245 -11.89 -5.83 11.42
C GLU A 245 -11.30 -4.62 12.14
N SER A 246 -11.45 -4.56 13.45
CA SER A 246 -10.84 -3.51 14.27
C SER A 246 -9.32 -3.71 14.39
N VAL A 247 -8.59 -2.61 14.54
CA VAL A 247 -7.12 -2.64 14.75
C VAL A 247 -6.76 -3.47 15.98
N LYS A 248 -7.54 -3.34 17.06
CA LYS A 248 -7.32 -4.11 18.29
C LYS A 248 -7.42 -5.62 18.06
N ASN A 249 -8.42 -6.06 17.29
CA ASN A 249 -8.60 -7.47 16.98
C ASN A 249 -7.53 -7.97 16.00
N ALA A 250 -7.19 -7.17 14.99
CA ALA A 250 -6.22 -7.55 13.97
C ALA A 250 -4.79 -7.66 14.52
N TRP A 251 -4.35 -6.71 15.36
CA TRP A 251 -2.97 -6.62 15.83
C TRP A 251 -2.79 -6.64 17.36
N GLY A 252 -3.86 -6.86 18.12
CA GLY A 252 -3.81 -7.02 19.58
C GLY A 252 -3.69 -5.70 20.37
N SER A 253 -3.42 -4.58 19.73
CA SER A 253 -3.25 -3.28 20.36
C SER A 253 -3.65 -2.13 19.43
N GLY A 254 -3.85 -0.96 20.00
CA GLY A 254 -4.28 0.24 19.28
C GLY A 254 -5.81 0.33 19.17
N SER A 255 -6.29 1.56 19.01
CA SER A 255 -7.71 1.85 18.80
C SER A 255 -7.83 3.11 17.97
N TYR A 256 -8.56 2.99 16.86
CA TYR A 256 -8.92 4.13 16.02
C TYR A 256 -10.43 4.13 15.86
N SER A 257 -11.09 5.22 16.25
CA SER A 257 -12.56 5.35 16.19
C SER A 257 -13.14 5.18 14.77
N TYR A 258 -12.32 5.41 13.75
CA TYR A 258 -12.68 5.30 12.34
C TYR A 258 -12.36 3.94 11.70
N LEU A 259 -11.58 3.06 12.35
CA LEU A 259 -11.28 1.69 11.91
C LEU A 259 -12.09 0.70 12.74
N GLN A 260 -13.36 0.60 12.42
CA GLN A 260 -14.32 -0.24 13.11
C GLN A 260 -14.67 -1.48 12.32
N VAL A 261 -15.26 -2.46 13.01
CA VAL A 261 -15.91 -3.62 12.38
C VAL A 261 -17.14 -3.16 11.64
N LYS A 262 -17.18 -3.34 10.30
CA LYS A 262 -18.30 -2.99 9.42
C LYS A 262 -18.50 -4.06 8.36
N ASP A 263 -19.74 -4.32 8.01
CA ASP A 263 -20.09 -5.20 6.92
C ASP A 263 -19.67 -4.61 5.56
N ASP A 264 -19.06 -5.45 4.74
CA ASP A 264 -18.66 -5.15 3.36
C ASP A 264 -19.17 -6.24 2.41
N PRO A 265 -20.43 -6.16 2.00
CA PRO A 265 -21.01 -7.15 1.10
C PRO A 265 -20.43 -7.10 -0.32
N TYR A 266 -19.71 -6.05 -0.68
CA TYR A 266 -19.12 -5.87 -2.01
C TYR A 266 -17.93 -6.78 -2.23
N ASP A 267 -17.12 -7.03 -1.21
CA ASP A 267 -15.97 -7.95 -1.29
C ASP A 267 -16.42 -9.36 -1.72
N LEU A 268 -17.49 -9.87 -1.12
CA LEU A 268 -18.04 -11.19 -1.45
C LEU A 268 -18.68 -11.26 -2.85
N ARG A 269 -19.11 -10.13 -3.42
CA ARG A 269 -19.70 -10.04 -4.76
C ARG A 269 -18.66 -9.86 -5.86
N ASN A 270 -17.45 -9.49 -5.51
CA ASN A 270 -16.36 -9.29 -6.45
C ASN A 270 -15.76 -10.65 -6.82
N GLY A 271 -15.98 -11.11 -8.06
CA GLY A 271 -15.42 -12.38 -8.54
C GLY A 271 -13.89 -12.45 -8.58
N ALA A 272 -13.20 -11.28 -8.59
CA ALA A 272 -11.75 -11.19 -8.50
C ALA A 272 -11.23 -11.20 -7.05
N SER A 273 -12.11 -11.05 -6.03
CA SER A 273 -11.72 -11.08 -4.63
C SER A 273 -11.12 -12.44 -4.25
N ILE A 274 -10.13 -12.41 -3.36
CA ILE A 274 -9.58 -13.63 -2.74
C ILE A 274 -10.52 -14.22 -1.68
N ALA A 275 -11.54 -13.47 -1.26
CA ALA A 275 -12.59 -13.99 -0.40
C ALA A 275 -13.32 -15.12 -1.09
N LYS A 276 -13.43 -16.26 -0.42
CA LYS A 276 -14.08 -17.45 -0.96
C LYS A 276 -15.25 -17.84 -0.07
N SER A 277 -16.38 -18.12 -0.71
CA SER A 277 -17.47 -18.83 -0.09
C SER A 277 -17.33 -20.33 -0.36
N VAL A 278 -17.65 -21.14 0.63
CA VAL A 278 -17.75 -22.60 0.46
C VAL A 278 -19.18 -23.02 0.66
N THR A 279 -19.70 -23.77 -0.33
CA THR A 279 -21.00 -24.41 -0.20
C THR A 279 -20.81 -25.86 0.22
N PHE A 280 -21.49 -26.26 1.28
CA PHE A 280 -21.57 -27.63 1.74
C PHE A 280 -22.82 -28.28 1.14
N TYR A 281 -22.64 -29.39 0.44
CA TYR A 281 -23.73 -30.09 -0.20
C TYR A 281 -24.18 -31.29 0.63
N ARG A 282 -25.47 -31.57 0.60
CA ARG A 282 -26.04 -32.69 1.34
C ARG A 282 -25.48 -34.07 0.93
N ASN A 283 -24.95 -34.20 -0.26
CA ASN A 283 -24.33 -35.44 -0.77
C ASN A 283 -22.90 -35.70 -0.25
N GLY A 284 -22.49 -35.06 0.83
CA GLY A 284 -21.17 -35.29 1.43
C GLY A 284 -20.03 -34.56 0.76
N THR A 285 -20.28 -33.62 -0.16
CA THR A 285 -19.25 -32.86 -0.87
C THR A 285 -19.33 -31.36 -0.56
N THR A 286 -18.29 -30.63 -0.95
CA THR A 286 -18.28 -29.17 -0.87
C THR A 286 -17.92 -28.55 -2.25
N SER A 287 -18.17 -27.26 -2.41
CA SER A 287 -17.77 -26.53 -3.62
C SER A 287 -16.25 -26.41 -3.83
N VAL A 288 -15.45 -26.85 -2.86
CA VAL A 288 -13.99 -26.87 -2.89
C VAL A 288 -13.50 -28.29 -2.65
N SER A 289 -12.99 -28.94 -3.70
CA SER A 289 -12.58 -30.36 -3.65
C SER A 289 -11.57 -30.67 -2.54
N ALA A 290 -10.58 -29.80 -2.35
CA ALA A 290 -9.59 -29.95 -1.28
C ALA A 290 -10.21 -29.95 0.13
N LEU A 291 -11.30 -29.19 0.35
CA LEU A 291 -12.00 -29.22 1.62
C LEU A 291 -12.82 -30.51 1.77
N THR A 292 -13.39 -31.03 0.69
CA THR A 292 -14.06 -32.35 0.73
C THR A 292 -13.08 -33.45 1.13
N GLU A 293 -11.88 -33.46 0.55
CA GLU A 293 -10.84 -34.45 0.93
C GLU A 293 -10.35 -34.26 2.37
N LEU A 294 -10.20 -33.02 2.84
CA LEU A 294 -9.88 -32.75 4.23
C LEU A 294 -10.96 -33.32 5.17
N LEU A 295 -12.24 -33.11 4.87
CA LEU A 295 -13.35 -33.65 5.67
C LEU A 295 -13.33 -35.19 5.74
N ARG A 296 -13.02 -35.88 4.63
CA ARG A 296 -12.85 -37.34 4.60
C ARG A 296 -11.69 -37.79 5.46
N THR A 297 -10.55 -37.11 5.36
CA THR A 297 -9.33 -37.40 6.14
C THR A 297 -9.61 -37.24 7.64
N GLU A 298 -10.20 -36.13 8.04
CA GLU A 298 -10.53 -35.87 9.45
C GLU A 298 -11.58 -36.88 9.98
N ALA A 299 -12.61 -37.15 9.19
CA ALA A 299 -13.61 -38.15 9.57
C ALA A 299 -13.00 -39.57 9.72
N ALA A 300 -12.10 -39.97 8.81
CA ALA A 300 -11.40 -41.25 8.90
C ALA A 300 -10.55 -41.34 10.17
N MET A 301 -9.83 -40.29 10.54
CA MET A 301 -9.06 -40.23 11.78
C MET A 301 -9.96 -40.34 13.02
N LEU A 302 -11.11 -39.67 13.03
CA LEU A 302 -12.05 -39.69 14.16
C LEU A 302 -12.63 -41.08 14.42
N VAL A 303 -12.84 -41.90 13.38
CA VAL A 303 -13.40 -43.23 13.50
C VAL A 303 -12.34 -44.35 13.47
N GLY A 304 -11.06 -43.98 13.38
CA GLY A 304 -9.95 -44.95 13.36
C GLY A 304 -9.89 -45.81 12.09
N ALA A 305 -10.38 -45.28 10.95
CA ALA A 305 -10.39 -45.96 9.67
C ALA A 305 -9.29 -45.43 8.73
N GLY A 306 -8.84 -46.23 7.77
CA GLY A 306 -7.89 -45.82 6.76
C GLY A 306 -8.50 -44.86 5.71
N SER A 307 -9.80 -44.96 5.46
CA SER A 307 -10.59 -44.06 4.60
C SER A 307 -12.07 -44.18 4.96
N VAL A 308 -12.80 -43.11 4.68
CA VAL A 308 -14.27 -43.05 4.83
C VAL A 308 -14.92 -42.36 3.64
N GLU A 309 -16.16 -42.73 3.34
CA GLU A 309 -17.04 -41.98 2.47
C GLU A 309 -18.02 -41.16 3.31
N ILE A 310 -18.22 -39.90 2.94
CA ILE A 310 -19.22 -39.06 3.59
C ILE A 310 -20.52 -39.20 2.80
N ALA A 311 -21.49 -39.85 3.41
CA ALA A 311 -22.80 -40.05 2.79
C ALA A 311 -23.60 -38.75 2.76
N SER A 312 -23.52 -37.92 3.82
CA SER A 312 -24.20 -36.63 3.85
C SER A 312 -23.51 -35.64 4.79
N ILE A 313 -23.69 -34.35 4.47
CA ILE A 313 -23.43 -33.22 5.36
C ILE A 313 -24.77 -32.73 5.90
N ASN A 314 -25.01 -32.91 7.20
CA ASN A 314 -26.29 -32.63 7.83
C ASN A 314 -26.37 -31.24 8.45
N GLY A 315 -25.23 -30.62 8.75
CA GLY A 315 -25.18 -29.28 9.32
C GLY A 315 -23.78 -28.72 9.38
N VAL A 316 -23.70 -27.41 9.36
CA VAL A 316 -22.47 -26.63 9.52
C VAL A 316 -22.72 -25.56 10.58
N THR A 317 -21.88 -25.49 11.59
CA THR A 317 -21.99 -24.50 12.67
C THR A 317 -20.65 -23.82 12.88
N LEU A 318 -20.67 -22.48 12.93
CA LEU A 318 -19.50 -21.68 13.33
C LEU A 318 -19.40 -21.70 14.86
N ALA A 319 -18.22 -22.01 15.39
CA ALA A 319 -18.00 -22.17 16.82
C ALA A 319 -16.73 -21.44 17.27
N GLU A 320 -16.69 -21.14 18.56
CA GLU A 320 -15.61 -20.44 19.22
C GLU A 320 -15.31 -19.10 18.54
N PRO A 321 -16.12 -18.05 18.75
CA PRO A 321 -15.82 -16.72 18.27
C PRO A 321 -14.39 -16.33 18.66
N LYS A 322 -13.61 -15.81 17.70
CA LYS A 322 -12.25 -15.36 17.98
C LYS A 322 -12.27 -14.03 18.73
N TYR A 323 -13.25 -13.20 18.43
CA TYR A 323 -13.45 -11.87 19.00
C TYR A 323 -14.91 -11.69 19.43
N GLY A 324 -15.19 -10.67 20.23
CA GLY A 324 -16.56 -10.30 20.59
C GLY A 324 -17.34 -9.68 19.44
N GLU A 325 -18.66 -9.63 19.59
CA GLU A 325 -19.54 -8.92 18.64
C GLU A 325 -19.05 -7.46 18.40
N PRO A 326 -19.18 -6.92 17.20
CA PRO A 326 -19.86 -7.49 16.02
C PRO A 326 -18.96 -8.31 15.08
N SER A 327 -17.73 -8.69 15.47
CA SER A 327 -16.82 -9.50 14.64
C SER A 327 -17.40 -10.87 14.35
N ARG A 328 -17.32 -11.32 13.08
CA ARG A 328 -17.77 -12.64 12.63
C ARG A 328 -16.60 -13.60 12.36
N VAL A 329 -15.47 -13.38 13.01
CA VAL A 329 -14.31 -14.28 12.93
C VAL A 329 -14.44 -15.39 13.95
N TYR A 330 -14.44 -16.64 13.49
CA TYR A 330 -14.56 -17.85 14.30
C TYR A 330 -13.28 -18.69 14.21
N LYS A 331 -12.99 -19.45 15.25
CA LYS A 331 -11.83 -20.34 15.32
C LYS A 331 -12.13 -21.73 14.76
N LYS A 332 -13.40 -22.13 14.76
CA LYS A 332 -13.82 -23.49 14.38
C LYS A 332 -15.04 -23.45 13.47
N VAL A 333 -15.07 -24.41 12.57
CA VAL A 333 -16.25 -24.80 11.81
C VAL A 333 -16.56 -26.23 12.19
N LEU A 334 -17.73 -26.49 12.76
CA LEU A 334 -18.21 -27.82 13.10
C LEU A 334 -19.06 -28.32 11.94
N VAL A 335 -18.72 -29.46 11.38
CA VAL A 335 -19.45 -30.09 10.28
C VAL A 335 -20.05 -31.41 10.78
N ASN A 336 -21.37 -31.55 10.74
CA ASN A 336 -22.07 -32.74 11.11
C ASN A 336 -22.18 -33.66 9.88
N LEU A 337 -21.56 -34.83 9.95
CA LEU A 337 -21.43 -35.80 8.87
C LEU A 337 -22.16 -37.09 9.19
N THR A 338 -22.60 -37.78 8.13
CA THR A 338 -23.01 -39.18 8.18
C THR A 338 -22.19 -39.99 7.21
#